data_f557586e716a78ae2d6e65c72049cd69
#
_entry.id   f557586e716a78ae2d6e65c72049cd69
#
_cell.length_a   1.000
_cell.length_b   1.000
_cell.length_c   1.000
_cell.angle_alpha   90.00
_cell.angle_beta   90.00
_cell.angle_gamma   90.00
#
_symmetry.space_group_name_H-M   'P 1'
#
loop_
_entity.id
_entity.type
_entity.pdbx_description
1 polymer ?
#
loop_
_entity_poly.entity_id
_entity_poly.type
_entity_poly.pdbx_seq_one_letter_code
_entity_poly.pdbx_strand_id
1 'polypeptide(L)'
;MVGAGGTGTAAAIQAADMGLKAVVIERLGGYGGSFIGTEGMTGLEAKYTSGENCPVFAGAYNPTAPYGVKNALNTCLNYHHWIPSHKLHEAYFGQMKEIIDWLEGHGIVFADSIAIGAGPKIWHVYDKGNDASPGGHFMQCFGAEAERLGTEARFNTFGRQLIMEDGKVVGLLAEDEKGNVIKVEAPVVSIGTGGYANNHEFLYGVSETKNVNIQALGMECRDGDDVKMAKAAGAAMAEGLGTVMWCGPVTLGAVTATWTTDAYSAGVQPTLWLNQNGERFCKEDLWIDDFAGAGIAVRNQDRTFALFTETDMKRWEAQGPDGQVFSFGTSGTPLAKAREDLMNAEGCHVGDGYYTTCGGIKVNEKTQILDEEGQVIPDLYAGGSDAGGLYGDSYDVKFAPGSQAGWAVNSGCLAVKDAKEYPRQVAYSAGQRLP
;
A
#
# COMPACT_ATOMS: atom_id res chain seq x y z
N MET A 1 5.27 14.13 -11.59
CA MET A 1 4.82 12.97 -10.83
C MET A 1 4.13 12.03 -11.80
N VAL A 2 4.36 10.73 -11.73
CA VAL A 2 3.69 9.72 -12.54
C VAL A 2 2.77 8.93 -11.62
N GLY A 3 1.45 9.06 -11.82
CA GLY A 3 0.38 8.56 -10.96
C GLY A 3 -0.23 9.63 -10.04
N ALA A 4 -1.56 9.63 -9.90
CA ALA A 4 -2.35 10.51 -9.02
C ALA A 4 -3.00 9.73 -7.85
N GLY A 5 -2.37 8.66 -7.41
CA GLY A 5 -2.69 7.97 -6.16
C GLY A 5 -2.13 8.71 -4.94
N GLY A 6 -2.13 8.06 -3.77
CA GLY A 6 -1.62 8.65 -2.54
C GLY A 6 -0.22 9.25 -2.65
N THR A 7 0.70 8.56 -3.33
CA THR A 7 2.09 9.01 -3.51
C THR A 7 2.21 10.28 -4.35
N GLY A 8 1.66 10.26 -5.55
CA GLY A 8 1.80 11.40 -6.47
C GLY A 8 1.04 12.63 -6.02
N THR A 9 -0.14 12.44 -5.39
CA THR A 9 -0.91 13.54 -4.82
C THR A 9 -0.19 14.16 -3.62
N ALA A 10 0.37 13.34 -2.71
CA ALA A 10 1.18 13.84 -1.59
C ALA A 10 2.41 14.60 -2.09
N ALA A 11 3.12 14.08 -3.10
CA ALA A 11 4.25 14.75 -3.70
C ALA A 11 3.85 16.09 -4.33
N ALA A 12 2.69 16.17 -4.98
CA ALA A 12 2.21 17.41 -5.60
C ALA A 12 1.87 18.50 -4.56
N ILE A 13 1.17 18.13 -3.48
CA ILE A 13 0.85 19.04 -2.38
C ILE A 13 2.13 19.50 -1.68
N GLN A 14 3.04 18.56 -1.36
CA GLN A 14 4.33 18.90 -0.74
C GLN A 14 5.18 19.81 -1.64
N ALA A 15 5.12 19.64 -2.96
CA ALA A 15 5.81 20.53 -3.89
C ALA A 15 5.21 21.96 -3.83
N ALA A 16 3.91 22.08 -3.77
CA ALA A 16 3.24 23.37 -3.63
C ALA A 16 3.59 24.07 -2.31
N ASP A 17 3.60 23.34 -1.17
CA ASP A 17 4.03 23.86 0.13
C ASP A 17 5.47 24.40 0.10
N MET A 18 6.31 23.76 -0.70
CA MET A 18 7.70 24.16 -0.88
C MET A 18 7.90 25.21 -1.99
N GLY A 19 6.84 25.71 -2.61
CA GLY A 19 6.89 26.71 -3.69
C GLY A 19 7.45 26.16 -5.00
N LEU A 20 7.38 24.85 -5.22
CA LEU A 20 7.81 24.18 -6.45
C LEU A 20 6.61 24.00 -7.38
N LYS A 21 6.86 23.98 -8.69
CA LYS A 21 5.87 23.63 -9.69
C LYS A 21 5.89 22.11 -9.91
N ALA A 22 4.73 21.50 -9.90
CA ALA A 22 4.56 20.08 -10.17
C ALA A 22 3.49 19.87 -11.25
N VAL A 23 3.70 18.84 -12.07
CA VAL A 23 2.68 18.26 -12.95
C VAL A 23 2.48 16.80 -12.58
N VAL A 24 1.24 16.39 -12.51
CA VAL A 24 0.84 15.00 -12.27
C VAL A 24 0.33 14.41 -13.58
N ILE A 25 0.88 13.27 -13.98
CA ILE A 25 0.46 12.50 -15.15
C ILE A 25 -0.27 11.26 -14.63
N GLU A 26 -1.56 11.12 -14.98
CA GLU A 26 -2.41 10.05 -14.47
C GLU A 26 -3.16 9.37 -15.61
N ARG A 27 -3.12 8.04 -15.64
CA ARG A 27 -3.78 7.24 -16.67
C ARG A 27 -5.31 7.20 -16.55
N LEU A 28 -5.82 7.32 -15.34
CA LEU A 28 -7.25 7.33 -15.04
C LEU A 28 -7.83 8.75 -15.14
N GLY A 29 -9.15 8.87 -15.02
CA GLY A 29 -9.87 10.12 -15.17
C GLY A 29 -9.86 11.04 -13.94
N GLY A 30 -9.08 10.73 -12.88
CA GLY A 30 -9.06 11.52 -11.65
C GLY A 30 -8.04 11.03 -10.61
N TYR A 31 -7.98 11.74 -9.51
CA TYR A 31 -7.22 11.35 -8.33
C TYR A 31 -7.79 10.07 -7.70
N GLY A 32 -6.92 9.20 -7.16
CA GLY A 32 -7.39 8.03 -6.45
C GLY A 32 -6.42 6.84 -6.47
N GLY A 33 -6.36 6.13 -7.60
CA GLY A 33 -5.60 4.89 -7.72
C GLY A 33 -6.03 3.86 -6.67
N SER A 34 -5.16 2.93 -6.31
CA SER A 34 -5.44 1.91 -5.29
C SER A 34 -5.69 2.49 -3.89
N PHE A 35 -5.33 3.76 -3.66
CA PHE A 35 -5.52 4.41 -2.37
C PHE A 35 -6.99 4.54 -1.98
N ILE A 36 -7.92 4.58 -2.94
CA ILE A 36 -9.38 4.62 -2.65
C ILE A 36 -9.88 3.40 -1.87
N GLY A 37 -9.18 2.27 -1.96
CA GLY A 37 -9.49 1.06 -1.22
C GLY A 37 -8.87 1.01 0.18
N THR A 38 -8.15 2.05 0.61
CA THR A 38 -7.56 2.11 1.96
C THR A 38 -8.57 2.66 2.97
N GLU A 39 -8.36 2.36 4.23
CA GLU A 39 -9.29 2.72 5.31
C GLU A 39 -8.64 3.58 6.38
N GLY A 40 -7.34 3.55 6.42
CA GLY A 40 -6.53 4.27 7.38
C GLY A 40 -5.05 4.05 7.15
N MET A 41 -4.23 4.67 7.97
CA MET A 41 -2.77 4.57 7.90
C MET A 41 -2.16 4.42 9.29
N THR A 42 -0.97 3.84 9.34
CA THR A 42 -0.19 3.79 10.58
C THR A 42 0.23 5.19 11.00
N GLY A 43 0.03 5.50 12.28
CA GLY A 43 0.58 6.71 12.89
C GLY A 43 1.24 6.37 14.22
N LEU A 44 2.51 6.68 14.36
CA LEU A 44 3.28 6.48 15.60
C LEU A 44 3.51 7.83 16.27
N GLU A 45 3.40 7.85 17.59
CA GLU A 45 3.61 9.07 18.41
C GLU A 45 2.75 10.26 17.97
N ALA A 46 1.72 10.01 17.18
CA ALA A 46 0.77 11.00 16.69
C ALA A 46 -0.33 11.28 17.74
N LYS A 47 -1.16 12.29 17.47
CA LYS A 47 -2.20 12.81 18.36
C LYS A 47 -3.11 11.74 18.98
N TYR A 48 -3.49 10.71 18.20
CA TYR A 48 -4.40 9.65 18.65
C TYR A 48 -3.69 8.47 19.30
N THR A 49 -2.37 8.42 19.26
CA THR A 49 -1.54 7.35 19.86
C THR A 49 -0.77 7.79 21.09
N SER A 50 -0.79 9.09 21.41
CA SER A 50 -0.11 9.65 22.57
C SER A 50 -1.00 9.60 23.82
N GLY A 51 -0.47 9.14 24.94
CA GLY A 51 -1.11 9.19 26.24
C GLY A 51 -1.57 7.84 26.81
N GLU A 52 -2.42 7.88 27.83
CA GLU A 52 -2.87 6.75 28.64
C GLU A 52 -3.60 5.64 27.87
N ASN A 53 -4.00 5.90 26.63
CA ASN A 53 -4.76 5.00 25.79
C ASN A 53 -3.91 4.20 24.78
N CYS A 54 -2.59 4.37 24.75
CA CYS A 54 -1.75 3.52 23.93
C CYS A 54 -1.61 2.15 24.61
N PRO A 55 -2.15 1.06 24.04
CA PRO A 55 -2.04 -0.23 24.69
C PRO A 55 -0.58 -0.64 24.82
N VAL A 56 -0.24 -1.09 26.00
CA VAL A 56 1.07 -1.70 26.28
C VAL A 56 1.10 -3.04 25.57
N PHE A 57 2.05 -3.24 24.69
CA PHE A 57 2.20 -4.48 23.97
C PHE A 57 2.78 -5.57 24.89
N ALA A 58 1.96 -6.53 25.27
CA ALA A 58 2.39 -7.67 26.09
C ALA A 58 3.17 -8.66 25.21
N GLY A 59 4.47 -8.70 25.37
CA GLY A 59 5.30 -9.75 24.76
C GLY A 59 6.50 -9.30 23.94
N ALA A 60 6.55 -8.04 23.52
CA ALA A 60 7.73 -7.50 22.85
C ALA A 60 8.45 -6.50 23.77
N TYR A 61 9.67 -6.60 23.95
CA TYR A 61 10.71 -5.73 24.54
C TYR A 61 10.45 -4.97 25.86
N ASN A 62 9.31 -4.36 26.08
CA ASN A 62 8.98 -3.73 27.37
C ASN A 62 7.47 -3.58 27.49
N PRO A 63 6.80 -4.44 28.27
CA PRO A 63 5.34 -4.41 28.42
C PRO A 63 4.80 -3.13 29.11
N THR A 64 5.66 -2.26 29.61
CA THR A 64 5.28 -1.01 30.28
C THR A 64 5.58 0.25 29.48
N ALA A 65 6.23 0.12 28.30
CA ALA A 65 6.56 1.27 27.46
C ALA A 65 5.47 1.50 26.39
N PRO A 66 5.15 2.76 26.06
CA PRO A 66 4.31 3.08 24.92
C PRO A 66 4.87 2.49 23.62
N TYR A 67 3.99 2.09 22.69
CA TYR A 67 4.40 1.61 21.39
C TYR A 67 4.78 2.77 20.46
N GLY A 68 6.02 3.24 20.64
CA GLY A 68 6.60 4.31 19.82
C GLY A 68 7.46 3.78 18.69
N VAL A 69 8.11 4.71 17.96
CA VAL A 69 8.95 4.43 16.76
C VAL A 69 9.96 3.31 17.00
N LYS A 70 10.69 3.35 18.11
CA LYS A 70 11.70 2.33 18.42
C LYS A 70 11.12 0.93 18.58
N ASN A 71 9.96 0.82 19.23
CA ASN A 71 9.29 -0.48 19.41
C ASN A 71 8.74 -0.98 18.10
N ALA A 72 8.12 -0.09 17.31
CA ALA A 72 7.62 -0.41 15.98
C ALA A 72 8.73 -0.91 15.06
N LEU A 73 9.87 -0.21 15.01
CA LEU A 73 11.05 -0.63 14.23
C LEU A 73 11.48 -2.06 14.57
N ASN A 74 11.71 -2.34 15.85
CA ASN A 74 12.16 -3.66 16.26
C ASN A 74 11.13 -4.75 15.97
N THR A 75 9.84 -4.47 16.21
CA THR A 75 8.77 -5.44 15.99
C THR A 75 8.58 -5.74 14.51
N CYS A 76 8.50 -4.70 13.67
CA CYS A 76 8.31 -4.87 12.23
C CYS A 76 9.53 -5.55 11.57
N LEU A 77 10.75 -5.14 11.92
CA LEU A 77 11.95 -5.79 11.39
C LEU A 77 12.05 -7.27 11.80
N ASN A 78 11.68 -7.62 13.04
CA ASN A 78 11.61 -9.01 13.46
C ASN A 78 10.53 -9.80 12.70
N TYR A 79 9.36 -9.20 12.51
CA TYR A 79 8.27 -9.81 11.74
C TYR A 79 8.67 -10.08 10.27
N HIS A 80 9.40 -9.15 9.67
CA HIS A 80 9.91 -9.26 8.31
C HIS A 80 11.28 -9.97 8.21
N HIS A 81 11.68 -10.72 9.22
CA HIS A 81 12.92 -11.52 9.26
C HIS A 81 14.21 -10.72 8.97
N TRP A 82 14.19 -9.41 9.23
CA TRP A 82 15.31 -8.48 8.97
C TRP A 82 15.72 -8.35 7.49
N ILE A 83 14.85 -8.75 6.57
CA ILE A 83 15.05 -8.60 5.12
C ILE A 83 14.99 -7.12 4.69
N PRO A 84 14.02 -6.30 5.20
CA PRO A 84 13.87 -4.93 4.76
C PRO A 84 15.01 -4.01 5.17
N SER A 85 15.08 -2.86 4.49
CA SER A 85 16.02 -1.80 4.83
C SER A 85 15.66 -1.14 6.18
N HIS A 86 16.53 -1.32 7.16
CA HIS A 86 16.39 -0.65 8.46
C HIS A 86 16.34 0.88 8.31
N LYS A 87 17.18 1.47 7.47
CA LYS A 87 17.23 2.92 7.23
C LYS A 87 15.92 3.44 6.61
N LEU A 88 15.34 2.67 5.70
CA LEU A 88 14.07 3.03 5.08
C LEU A 88 12.91 3.02 6.10
N HIS A 89 12.87 2.00 6.97
CA HIS A 89 11.93 1.95 8.08
C HIS A 89 12.11 3.10 9.06
N GLU A 90 13.35 3.41 9.42
CA GLU A 90 13.68 4.51 10.33
C GLU A 90 13.22 5.86 9.76
N ALA A 91 13.49 6.11 8.48
CA ALA A 91 13.03 7.30 7.77
C ALA A 91 11.49 7.39 7.72
N TYR A 92 10.81 6.28 7.45
CA TYR A 92 9.36 6.23 7.38
C TYR A 92 8.72 6.40 8.77
N PHE A 93 9.08 5.57 9.74
CA PHE A 93 8.46 5.58 11.07
C PHE A 93 8.76 6.86 11.85
N GLY A 94 9.95 7.42 11.67
CA GLY A 94 10.35 8.67 12.31
C GLY A 94 9.54 9.89 11.85
N GLN A 95 8.89 9.83 10.69
CA GLN A 95 8.11 10.94 10.15
C GLN A 95 6.58 10.76 10.31
N MET A 96 6.12 9.63 10.85
CA MET A 96 4.68 9.33 10.90
C MET A 96 3.86 10.41 11.63
N LYS A 97 4.37 10.91 12.76
CA LYS A 97 3.73 12.01 13.47
C LYS A 97 3.59 13.26 12.60
N GLU A 98 4.68 13.67 11.99
CA GLU A 98 4.71 14.86 11.12
C GLU A 98 3.74 14.72 9.95
N ILE A 99 3.66 13.53 9.35
CA ILE A 99 2.76 13.26 8.22
C ILE A 99 1.29 13.30 8.65
N ILE A 100 0.92 12.77 9.82
CA ILE A 100 -0.44 12.87 10.34
C ILE A 100 -0.80 14.35 10.58
N ASP A 101 0.07 15.10 11.25
CA ASP A 101 -0.14 16.53 11.52
C ASP A 101 -0.23 17.34 10.20
N TRP A 102 0.60 17.00 9.20
CA TRP A 102 0.59 17.64 7.88
C TRP A 102 -0.72 17.36 7.12
N LEU A 103 -1.20 16.10 7.12
CA LEU A 103 -2.47 15.72 6.51
C LEU A 103 -3.65 16.46 7.16
N GLU A 104 -3.70 16.55 8.50
CA GLU A 104 -4.72 17.33 9.19
C GLU A 104 -4.64 18.82 8.79
N GLY A 105 -3.44 19.36 8.63
CA GLY A 105 -3.21 20.73 8.14
C GLY A 105 -3.75 20.98 6.73
N HIS A 106 -3.84 19.94 5.90
CA HIS A 106 -4.44 19.95 4.56
C HIS A 106 -5.90 19.48 4.53
N GLY A 107 -6.55 19.44 5.68
CA GLY A 107 -8.00 19.19 5.78
C GLY A 107 -8.39 17.71 5.77
N ILE A 108 -7.43 16.78 5.86
CA ILE A 108 -7.73 15.37 6.06
C ILE A 108 -8.17 15.13 7.50
N VAL A 109 -9.27 14.41 7.68
CA VAL A 109 -9.84 14.10 8.98
C VAL A 109 -9.68 12.63 9.30
N PHE A 110 -9.18 12.34 10.49
CA PHE A 110 -9.13 10.99 11.06
C PHE A 110 -10.27 10.83 12.06
N ALA A 111 -11.05 9.77 11.91
CA ALA A 111 -12.19 9.50 12.79
C ALA A 111 -11.74 9.02 14.18
N ASP A 112 -10.75 8.12 14.23
CA ASP A 112 -10.17 7.55 15.46
C ASP A 112 -8.85 6.84 15.11
N SER A 113 -8.20 6.26 16.12
CA SER A 113 -7.20 5.21 15.94
C SER A 113 -7.68 3.93 16.58
N ILE A 114 -7.41 2.80 15.93
CA ILE A 114 -7.81 1.47 16.40
C ILE A 114 -6.62 0.50 16.38
N ALA A 115 -6.82 -0.67 16.98
CA ALA A 115 -5.86 -1.78 16.97
C ALA A 115 -6.41 -2.92 16.10
N ILE A 116 -5.53 -3.68 15.46
CA ILE A 116 -5.87 -4.94 14.83
C ILE A 116 -5.58 -6.07 15.81
N GLY A 117 -6.59 -6.83 16.18
CA GLY A 117 -6.49 -7.89 17.16
C GLY A 117 -5.89 -7.40 18.48
N ALA A 118 -4.85 -8.08 18.95
CA ALA A 118 -4.08 -7.70 20.14
C ALA A 118 -2.90 -6.76 19.82
N GLY A 119 -2.89 -6.12 18.65
CA GLY A 119 -1.85 -5.18 18.26
C GLY A 119 -1.95 -3.83 18.96
N PRO A 120 -1.01 -2.91 18.67
CA PRO A 120 -1.06 -1.55 19.22
C PRO A 120 -2.15 -0.70 18.57
N LYS A 121 -2.69 0.26 19.29
CA LYS A 121 -3.70 1.21 18.80
C LYS A 121 -3.01 2.33 17.99
N ILE A 122 -2.63 2.05 16.76
CA ILE A 122 -1.86 2.95 15.89
C ILE A 122 -2.43 3.10 14.48
N TRP A 123 -3.51 2.39 14.15
CA TRP A 123 -4.16 2.53 12.87
C TRP A 123 -5.12 3.70 12.89
N HIS A 124 -4.72 4.81 12.28
CA HIS A 124 -5.53 6.01 12.13
C HIS A 124 -6.52 5.81 11.00
N VAL A 125 -7.79 5.63 11.36
CA VAL A 125 -8.88 5.40 10.41
C VAL A 125 -9.36 6.73 9.86
N TYR A 126 -9.51 6.82 8.54
CA TYR A 126 -10.03 8.03 7.89
C TYR A 126 -11.50 8.25 8.19
N ASP A 127 -11.90 9.50 8.31
CA ASP A 127 -13.31 9.85 8.22
C ASP A 127 -13.83 9.58 6.81
N LYS A 128 -14.96 8.91 6.72
CA LYS A 128 -15.56 8.55 5.42
C LYS A 128 -16.50 9.65 4.88
N GLY A 129 -16.80 10.66 5.67
CA GLY A 129 -17.79 11.67 5.32
C GLY A 129 -19.12 11.03 4.93
N ASN A 130 -19.59 11.37 3.74
CA ASN A 130 -20.80 10.77 3.13
C ASN A 130 -20.46 9.70 2.07
N ASP A 131 -19.20 9.33 1.92
CA ASP A 131 -18.75 8.37 0.92
C ASP A 131 -18.95 6.93 1.37
N ALA A 132 -18.97 6.03 0.38
CA ALA A 132 -19.05 4.59 0.65
C ALA A 132 -17.71 4.03 1.18
N SER A 133 -16.59 4.69 0.87
CA SER A 133 -15.23 4.26 1.17
C SER A 133 -14.44 5.37 1.88
N PRO A 134 -13.81 5.09 3.02
CA PRO A 134 -12.97 6.07 3.70
C PRO A 134 -11.82 6.59 2.82
N GLY A 135 -11.14 5.69 2.09
CA GLY A 135 -10.07 6.06 1.16
C GLY A 135 -10.56 6.84 -0.06
N GLY A 136 -11.80 6.57 -0.50
CA GLY A 136 -12.46 7.36 -1.55
C GLY A 136 -12.67 8.81 -1.11
N HIS A 137 -13.22 9.00 0.09
CA HIS A 137 -13.38 10.34 0.67
C HIS A 137 -12.04 11.05 0.90
N PHE A 138 -11.05 10.30 1.45
CA PHE A 138 -9.69 10.83 1.60
C PHE A 138 -9.15 11.37 0.27
N MET A 139 -9.20 10.57 -0.80
CA MET A 139 -8.66 10.98 -2.10
C MET A 139 -9.45 12.10 -2.76
N GLN A 140 -10.75 12.18 -2.52
CA GLN A 140 -11.57 13.31 -2.95
C GLN A 140 -11.08 14.61 -2.29
N CYS A 141 -10.92 14.64 -0.97
CA CYS A 141 -10.40 15.79 -0.24
C CYS A 141 -8.95 16.13 -0.65
N PHE A 142 -8.12 15.10 -0.76
CA PHE A 142 -6.70 15.25 -1.05
C PHE A 142 -6.43 15.74 -2.49
N GLY A 143 -7.19 15.24 -3.46
CA GLY A 143 -7.16 15.74 -4.83
C GLY A 143 -7.65 17.18 -4.96
N ALA A 144 -8.76 17.52 -4.28
CA ALA A 144 -9.28 18.89 -4.23
C ALA A 144 -8.25 19.85 -3.60
N GLU A 145 -7.52 19.40 -2.59
CA GLU A 145 -6.46 20.21 -1.97
C GLU A 145 -5.29 20.44 -2.94
N ALA A 146 -4.86 19.39 -3.68
CA ALA A 146 -3.84 19.55 -4.71
C ALA A 146 -4.23 20.56 -5.78
N GLU A 147 -5.49 20.52 -6.24
CA GLU A 147 -6.04 21.49 -7.20
C GLU A 147 -6.09 22.91 -6.60
N ARG A 148 -6.56 23.06 -5.34
CA ARG A 148 -6.58 24.34 -4.64
C ARG A 148 -5.21 24.99 -4.54
N LEU A 149 -4.16 24.18 -4.39
CA LEU A 149 -2.78 24.63 -4.35
C LEU A 149 -2.17 24.88 -5.74
N GLY A 150 -2.93 24.66 -6.81
CA GLY A 150 -2.53 24.96 -8.18
C GLY A 150 -1.73 23.85 -8.86
N THR A 151 -1.84 22.61 -8.41
CA THR A 151 -1.23 21.46 -9.09
C THR A 151 -1.84 21.30 -10.50
N GLU A 152 -1.00 21.21 -11.53
CA GLU A 152 -1.42 20.79 -12.87
C GLU A 152 -1.53 19.26 -12.90
N ALA A 153 -2.74 18.72 -13.11
CA ALA A 153 -2.96 17.31 -13.33
C ALA A 153 -3.44 17.03 -14.75
N ARG A 154 -2.84 16.04 -15.39
CA ARG A 154 -3.23 15.54 -16.72
C ARG A 154 -3.75 14.13 -16.57
N PHE A 155 -5.05 14.01 -16.51
CA PHE A 155 -5.78 12.75 -16.48
C PHE A 155 -5.89 12.13 -17.87
N ASN A 156 -6.26 10.84 -17.92
CA ASN A 156 -6.34 10.05 -19.15
C ASN A 156 -5.04 10.13 -19.97
N THR A 157 -3.91 10.21 -19.27
CA THR A 157 -2.59 10.40 -19.82
C THR A 157 -1.62 9.38 -19.21
N PHE A 158 -1.03 8.54 -20.06
CA PHE A 158 -0.18 7.42 -19.64
C PHE A 158 1.28 7.84 -19.61
N GLY A 159 1.97 7.71 -18.50
CA GLY A 159 3.43 7.77 -18.44
C GLY A 159 4.04 6.57 -19.18
N ARG A 160 4.87 6.79 -20.20
CA ARG A 160 5.37 5.71 -21.04
C ARG A 160 6.86 5.44 -20.88
N GLN A 161 7.66 6.49 -20.84
CA GLN A 161 9.11 6.35 -20.87
C GLN A 161 9.79 7.56 -20.22
N LEU A 162 10.81 7.30 -19.42
CA LEU A 162 11.69 8.33 -18.89
C LEU A 162 12.59 8.89 -20.00
N ILE A 163 12.86 10.18 -19.96
CA ILE A 163 13.84 10.83 -20.84
C ILE A 163 15.15 10.93 -20.05
N MET A 164 16.17 10.27 -20.57
CA MET A 164 17.50 10.22 -19.96
C MET A 164 18.49 11.07 -20.79
N GLU A 165 19.25 11.93 -20.12
CA GLU A 165 20.37 12.68 -20.70
C GLU A 165 21.58 12.61 -19.74
N ASP A 166 22.74 12.25 -20.25
CA ASP A 166 23.98 12.14 -19.47
C ASP A 166 23.84 11.34 -18.15
N GLY A 167 23.07 10.24 -18.18
CA GLY A 167 22.87 9.34 -17.04
C GLY A 167 21.90 9.85 -15.98
N LYS A 168 21.17 10.93 -16.22
CA LYS A 168 20.16 11.48 -15.33
C LYS A 168 18.80 11.60 -16.02
N VAL A 169 17.73 11.62 -15.24
CA VAL A 169 16.39 11.86 -15.75
C VAL A 169 16.16 13.35 -15.97
N VAL A 170 15.62 13.70 -17.14
CA VAL A 170 15.30 15.08 -17.52
C VAL A 170 13.84 15.26 -17.93
N GLY A 171 13.02 14.21 -17.84
CA GLY A 171 11.62 14.29 -18.19
C GLY A 171 10.96 12.93 -18.42
N LEU A 172 9.78 12.99 -19.02
CA LEU A 172 8.91 11.86 -19.27
C LEU A 172 8.24 12.01 -20.65
N LEU A 173 8.14 10.93 -21.40
CA LEU A 173 7.19 10.79 -22.51
C LEU A 173 5.89 10.20 -21.97
N ALA A 174 4.79 10.87 -22.28
CA ALA A 174 3.44 10.42 -21.95
C ALA A 174 2.59 10.33 -23.22
N GLU A 175 1.48 9.64 -23.13
CA GLU A 175 0.53 9.44 -24.24
C GLU A 175 -0.88 9.70 -23.74
N ASP A 176 -1.63 10.54 -24.44
CA ASP A 176 -3.05 10.78 -24.14
C ASP A 176 -3.95 9.66 -24.69
N GLU A 177 -5.24 9.69 -24.33
CA GLU A 177 -6.26 8.74 -24.81
C GLU A 177 -6.44 8.72 -26.33
N LYS A 178 -5.97 9.75 -27.05
CA LYS A 178 -6.02 9.86 -28.51
C LYS A 178 -4.77 9.34 -29.18
N GLY A 179 -3.77 8.89 -28.42
CA GLY A 179 -2.48 8.43 -28.90
C GLY A 179 -1.48 9.56 -29.21
N ASN A 180 -1.75 10.79 -28.79
CA ASN A 180 -0.79 11.86 -28.94
C ASN A 180 0.33 11.73 -27.92
N VAL A 181 1.58 11.79 -28.38
CA VAL A 181 2.75 11.77 -27.52
C VAL A 181 2.99 13.16 -26.94
N ILE A 182 3.11 13.22 -25.63
CA ILE A 182 3.35 14.44 -24.85
C ILE A 182 4.73 14.33 -24.23
N LYS A 183 5.63 15.25 -24.56
CA LYS A 183 6.91 15.40 -23.87
C LYS A 183 6.74 16.30 -22.65
N VAL A 184 7.04 15.78 -21.47
CA VAL A 184 7.10 16.55 -20.22
C VAL A 184 8.55 16.74 -19.86
N GLU A 185 9.05 17.95 -19.93
CA GLU A 185 10.39 18.32 -19.47
C GLU A 185 10.32 18.66 -17.98
N ALA A 186 11.07 17.95 -17.18
CA ALA A 186 11.11 18.13 -15.73
C ALA A 186 12.50 17.78 -15.19
N PRO A 187 13.07 18.59 -14.29
CA PRO A 187 14.37 18.32 -13.69
C PRO A 187 14.33 17.13 -12.72
N VAL A 188 13.16 16.68 -12.32
CA VAL A 188 12.95 15.55 -11.38
C VAL A 188 11.71 14.79 -11.79
N VAL A 189 11.76 13.46 -11.75
CA VAL A 189 10.60 12.58 -11.92
C VAL A 189 10.43 11.69 -10.71
N SER A 190 9.21 11.60 -10.18
CA SER A 190 8.82 10.67 -9.13
C SER A 190 7.76 9.70 -9.65
N ILE A 191 7.99 8.40 -9.46
CA ILE A 191 7.13 7.30 -9.89
C ILE A 191 6.25 6.88 -8.71
N GLY A 192 4.92 6.85 -8.94
CA GLY A 192 3.90 6.47 -7.97
C GLY A 192 2.69 5.83 -8.67
N THR A 193 2.94 4.86 -9.58
CA THR A 193 1.92 4.27 -10.47
C THR A 193 1.12 3.13 -9.84
N GLY A 194 1.53 2.64 -8.66
CA GLY A 194 0.79 1.67 -7.86
C GLY A 194 1.25 0.21 -8.00
N GLY A 195 2.43 -0.03 -8.58
CA GLY A 195 3.04 -1.35 -8.68
C GLY A 195 2.46 -2.24 -9.79
N TYR A 196 2.57 -3.56 -9.60
CA TYR A 196 2.30 -4.54 -10.66
C TYR A 196 1.27 -5.61 -10.28
N ALA A 197 0.37 -5.31 -9.35
CA ALA A 197 -0.58 -6.29 -8.80
C ALA A 197 -1.51 -6.93 -9.85
N ASN A 198 -1.82 -6.25 -10.96
CA ASN A 198 -2.65 -6.79 -12.03
C ASN A 198 -1.85 -7.42 -13.18
N ASN A 199 -0.52 -7.36 -13.15
CA ASN A 199 0.34 -8.02 -14.11
C ASN A 199 0.72 -9.41 -13.61
N HIS A 200 -0.17 -10.38 -13.81
CA HIS A 200 0.02 -11.75 -13.34
C HIS A 200 1.25 -12.41 -13.96
N GLU A 201 1.53 -12.16 -15.23
CA GLU A 201 2.72 -12.73 -15.91
C GLU A 201 4.01 -12.26 -15.23
N PHE A 202 4.12 -10.96 -14.95
CA PHE A 202 5.28 -10.43 -14.25
C PHE A 202 5.34 -10.94 -12.81
N LEU A 203 4.21 -10.90 -12.08
CA LEU A 203 4.15 -11.35 -10.68
C LEU A 203 4.56 -12.81 -10.55
N TYR A 204 4.05 -13.70 -11.40
CA TYR A 204 4.42 -15.12 -11.38
C TYR A 204 5.87 -15.38 -11.81
N GLY A 205 6.43 -14.50 -12.63
CA GLY A 205 7.84 -14.57 -13.04
C GLY A 205 8.83 -14.22 -11.94
N VAL A 206 8.42 -13.39 -10.97
CA VAL A 206 9.29 -12.88 -9.89
C VAL A 206 8.91 -13.37 -8.50
N SER A 207 7.73 -13.93 -8.33
CA SER A 207 7.24 -14.48 -7.07
C SER A 207 7.54 -15.97 -6.96
N GLU A 208 7.76 -16.46 -5.75
CA GLU A 208 7.75 -17.90 -5.47
C GLU A 208 6.36 -18.53 -5.63
N THR A 209 5.34 -17.70 -5.75
CA THR A 209 3.94 -18.12 -5.94
C THR A 209 3.76 -18.65 -7.34
N LYS A 210 3.64 -19.96 -7.46
CA LYS A 210 3.32 -20.67 -8.72
C LYS A 210 1.85 -21.01 -8.85
N ASN A 211 1.05 -20.63 -7.88
CA ASN A 211 -0.36 -21.00 -7.81
C ASN A 211 -1.20 -19.94 -8.56
N VAL A 212 -2.04 -20.45 -9.46
CA VAL A 212 -3.01 -19.64 -10.22
C VAL A 212 -4.26 -19.26 -9.40
N ASN A 213 -4.37 -19.73 -8.16
CA ASN A 213 -5.52 -19.48 -7.28
C ASN A 213 -5.34 -18.22 -6.42
N ILE A 214 -4.76 -17.19 -7.00
CA ILE A 214 -4.62 -15.87 -6.37
C ILE A 214 -5.28 -14.79 -7.22
N GLN A 215 -5.86 -13.80 -6.59
CA GLN A 215 -6.56 -12.71 -7.26
C GLN A 215 -6.18 -11.35 -6.67
N ALA A 216 -5.83 -10.40 -7.54
CA ALA A 216 -5.70 -9.02 -7.16
C ALA A 216 -7.06 -8.41 -6.84
N LEU A 217 -7.16 -7.73 -5.72
CA LEU A 217 -8.34 -6.98 -5.31
C LEU A 217 -8.12 -5.48 -5.49
N GLY A 218 -9.23 -4.74 -5.58
CA GLY A 218 -9.18 -3.29 -5.73
C GLY A 218 -9.05 -2.85 -7.19
N MET A 219 -8.38 -1.70 -7.39
CA MET A 219 -8.31 -1.06 -8.69
C MET A 219 -7.53 -1.90 -9.71
N GLU A 220 -8.06 -2.01 -10.90
CA GLU A 220 -7.34 -2.45 -12.08
C GLU A 220 -6.26 -1.43 -12.50
N CYS A 221 -5.47 -1.78 -13.51
CA CYS A 221 -4.45 -0.89 -14.08
C CYS A 221 -3.13 -0.77 -13.30
N ARG A 222 -2.78 -1.75 -12.47
CA ARG A 222 -1.45 -1.85 -11.84
C ARG A 222 -0.62 -2.85 -12.65
N ASP A 223 -0.11 -2.38 -13.80
CA ASP A 223 0.46 -3.25 -14.85
C ASP A 223 2.00 -3.31 -14.81
N GLY A 224 2.63 -2.70 -13.80
CA GLY A 224 4.08 -2.66 -13.67
C GLY A 224 4.75 -1.68 -14.63
N ASP A 225 4.07 -0.61 -15.00
CA ASP A 225 4.66 0.44 -15.83
C ASP A 225 5.83 1.14 -15.13
N ASP A 226 5.76 1.24 -13.78
CA ASP A 226 6.85 1.65 -12.90
C ASP A 226 8.11 0.82 -13.12
N VAL A 227 7.98 -0.49 -12.98
CA VAL A 227 9.11 -1.43 -13.13
C VAL A 227 9.71 -1.34 -14.53
N LYS A 228 8.88 -1.24 -15.57
CA LYS A 228 9.33 -1.11 -16.96
C LYS A 228 10.12 0.17 -17.17
N MET A 229 9.59 1.31 -16.71
CA MET A 229 10.23 2.60 -16.84
C MET A 229 11.54 2.67 -16.05
N ALA A 230 11.52 2.21 -14.81
CA ALA A 230 12.69 2.24 -13.93
C ALA A 230 13.81 1.31 -14.43
N LYS A 231 13.49 0.08 -14.84
CA LYS A 231 14.48 -0.85 -15.43
C LYS A 231 15.10 -0.30 -16.72
N ALA A 232 14.31 0.35 -17.56
CA ALA A 232 14.83 1.01 -18.76
C ALA A 232 15.80 2.14 -18.45
N ALA A 233 15.70 2.74 -17.26
CA ALA A 233 16.64 3.73 -16.74
C ALA A 233 17.83 3.14 -15.94
N GLY A 234 17.92 1.81 -15.82
CA GLY A 234 19.00 1.12 -15.11
C GLY A 234 18.71 0.82 -13.63
N ALA A 235 17.47 0.93 -13.19
CA ALA A 235 17.11 0.70 -11.78
C ALA A 235 17.24 -0.77 -11.38
N ALA A 236 17.78 -1.00 -10.19
CA ALA A 236 17.74 -2.28 -9.48
C ALA A 236 16.34 -2.52 -8.88
N MET A 237 16.02 -3.80 -8.68
CA MET A 237 14.84 -4.20 -7.93
C MET A 237 15.21 -4.52 -6.48
N ALA A 238 14.31 -4.20 -5.55
CA ALA A 238 14.50 -4.49 -4.14
C ALA A 238 14.35 -5.98 -3.84
N GLU A 239 14.96 -6.42 -2.76
CA GLU A 239 14.67 -7.71 -2.15
C GLU A 239 13.19 -7.78 -1.77
N GLY A 240 12.56 -8.95 -1.94
CA GLY A 240 11.11 -9.11 -1.77
C GLY A 240 10.29 -8.71 -3.01
N LEU A 241 10.91 -8.55 -4.18
CA LEU A 241 10.17 -8.44 -5.43
C LEU A 241 9.26 -9.67 -5.61
N GLY A 242 7.98 -9.42 -5.90
CA GLY A 242 6.95 -10.47 -5.96
C GLY A 242 6.19 -10.69 -4.64
N THR A 243 6.60 -10.06 -3.55
CA THR A 243 5.83 -10.05 -2.31
C THR A 243 4.54 -9.27 -2.50
N VAL A 244 3.44 -9.78 -1.96
CA VAL A 244 2.12 -9.16 -2.03
C VAL A 244 1.50 -9.02 -0.64
N MET A 245 0.66 -8.01 -0.48
CA MET A 245 -0.17 -7.84 0.70
C MET A 245 -1.39 -8.75 0.62
N TRP A 246 -1.31 -9.90 1.26
CA TRP A 246 -2.41 -10.86 1.31
C TRP A 246 -3.62 -10.27 2.04
N CYS A 247 -4.83 -10.63 1.59
CA CYS A 247 -6.07 -10.22 2.24
C CYS A 247 -6.92 -11.42 2.67
N GLY A 248 -6.44 -12.64 2.42
CA GLY A 248 -7.08 -13.90 2.81
C GLY A 248 -8.01 -14.48 1.78
N PRO A 249 -8.82 -15.48 2.17
CA PRO A 249 -9.65 -16.24 1.27
C PRO A 249 -10.64 -15.36 0.51
N VAL A 250 -10.64 -15.46 -0.81
CA VAL A 250 -11.57 -14.78 -1.71
C VAL A 250 -12.23 -15.78 -2.62
N THR A 251 -13.39 -15.46 -3.14
CA THR A 251 -14.09 -16.31 -4.11
C THR A 251 -13.52 -16.07 -5.49
N LEU A 252 -12.89 -17.09 -6.07
CA LEU A 252 -12.34 -17.08 -7.42
C LEU A 252 -13.32 -17.64 -8.44
N GLY A 253 -13.20 -17.19 -9.69
CA GLY A 253 -14.04 -17.67 -10.81
C GLY A 253 -15.41 -17.01 -10.90
N ALA A 254 -15.79 -16.18 -9.92
CA ALA A 254 -16.94 -15.31 -10.03
C ALA A 254 -16.54 -13.96 -10.59
N VAL A 255 -17.44 -13.36 -11.34
CA VAL A 255 -17.36 -11.94 -11.63
C VAL A 255 -17.36 -11.20 -10.29
N THR A 256 -16.64 -10.11 -10.21
CA THR A 256 -16.42 -9.25 -9.02
C THR A 256 -17.64 -8.93 -8.15
N ALA A 257 -18.83 -9.25 -8.60
CA ALA A 257 -20.10 -9.03 -7.88
C ALA A 257 -20.33 -9.94 -6.66
N THR A 258 -19.56 -11.01 -6.49
CA THR A 258 -19.75 -11.97 -5.38
C THR A 258 -18.80 -11.77 -4.21
N TRP A 259 -17.78 -10.91 -4.38
CA TRP A 259 -16.92 -10.53 -3.27
C TRP A 259 -17.54 -9.35 -2.53
N THR A 260 -18.28 -9.65 -1.49
CA THR A 260 -18.80 -8.64 -0.58
C THR A 260 -18.07 -8.68 0.74
N THR A 261 -18.13 -7.58 1.44
CA THR A 261 -17.59 -7.44 2.79
C THR A 261 -18.11 -8.54 3.73
N ASP A 262 -19.38 -8.87 3.62
CA ASP A 262 -20.03 -9.86 4.48
C ASP A 262 -19.55 -11.28 4.17
N ALA A 263 -19.47 -11.65 2.89
CA ALA A 263 -18.97 -12.96 2.47
C ALA A 263 -17.49 -13.14 2.85
N TYR A 264 -16.69 -12.10 2.66
CA TYR A 264 -15.29 -12.08 3.09
C TYR A 264 -15.19 -12.28 4.61
N SER A 265 -15.92 -11.49 5.40
CA SER A 265 -15.90 -11.58 6.86
C SER A 265 -16.30 -12.95 7.39
N ALA A 266 -17.23 -13.65 6.72
CA ALA A 266 -17.59 -15.02 7.05
C ALA A 266 -16.48 -16.01 6.66
N GLY A 267 -15.89 -15.85 5.48
CA GLY A 267 -14.87 -16.76 4.93
C GLY A 267 -13.58 -16.80 5.73
N VAL A 268 -13.19 -15.69 6.32
CA VAL A 268 -11.95 -15.58 7.14
C VAL A 268 -12.15 -15.95 8.60
N GLN A 269 -13.35 -16.35 9.03
CA GLN A 269 -13.54 -16.78 10.41
C GLN A 269 -12.73 -18.06 10.70
N PRO A 270 -12.22 -18.23 11.93
CA PRO A 270 -11.42 -19.39 12.34
C PRO A 270 -12.30 -20.64 12.52
N THR A 271 -12.93 -21.08 11.42
CA THR A 271 -13.72 -22.31 11.34
C THR A 271 -12.81 -23.50 10.96
N LEU A 272 -13.24 -24.44 10.17
CA LEU A 272 -12.39 -25.52 9.70
C LEU A 272 -11.97 -25.26 8.25
N TRP A 273 -10.69 -25.07 8.00
CA TRP A 273 -10.13 -24.88 6.67
C TRP A 273 -9.51 -26.18 6.15
N LEU A 274 -9.99 -26.64 5.01
CA LEU A 274 -9.54 -27.85 4.34
C LEU A 274 -8.94 -27.54 2.97
N ASN A 275 -7.97 -28.35 2.56
CA ASN A 275 -7.44 -28.33 1.21
C ASN A 275 -8.26 -29.23 0.25
N GLN A 276 -7.82 -29.35 -1.00
CA GLN A 276 -8.44 -30.19 -2.05
C GLN A 276 -8.53 -31.67 -1.68
N ASN A 277 -7.73 -32.16 -0.74
CA ASN A 277 -7.73 -33.55 -0.27
C ASN A 277 -8.65 -33.76 0.93
N GLY A 278 -9.30 -32.70 1.42
CA GLY A 278 -10.09 -32.72 2.66
C GLY A 278 -9.23 -32.71 3.93
N GLU A 279 -7.98 -32.27 3.84
CA GLU A 279 -7.04 -32.22 4.96
C GLU A 279 -6.97 -30.78 5.52
N ARG A 280 -6.94 -30.69 6.85
CA ARG A 280 -6.64 -29.42 7.54
C ARG A 280 -5.18 -29.05 7.31
N PHE A 281 -4.89 -27.88 6.75
CA PHE A 281 -3.54 -27.52 6.31
C PHE A 281 -2.90 -26.40 7.14
N CYS A 282 -3.66 -25.69 7.97
CA CYS A 282 -3.12 -24.66 8.87
C CYS A 282 -3.98 -24.55 10.12
N LYS A 283 -3.54 -23.72 11.06
CA LYS A 283 -4.30 -23.26 12.22
C LYS A 283 -5.13 -22.04 11.79
N GLU A 284 -6.44 -22.11 11.84
CA GLU A 284 -7.34 -21.12 11.25
C GLU A 284 -7.29 -19.74 11.95
N ASP A 285 -6.92 -19.70 13.23
CA ASP A 285 -6.69 -18.43 13.95
C ASP A 285 -5.37 -17.74 13.57
N LEU A 286 -4.52 -18.41 12.78
CA LEU A 286 -3.32 -17.80 12.17
C LEU A 286 -3.67 -16.52 11.41
N TRP A 287 -4.85 -16.47 10.79
CA TRP A 287 -5.38 -15.27 10.14
C TRP A 287 -5.38 -14.01 11.04
N ILE A 288 -5.69 -14.17 12.31
CA ILE A 288 -5.74 -13.05 13.27
C ILE A 288 -4.34 -12.69 13.78
N ASP A 289 -3.49 -13.71 13.91
CA ASP A 289 -2.16 -13.54 14.51
C ASP A 289 -1.07 -13.22 13.49
N ASP A 290 -1.14 -13.83 12.31
CA ASP A 290 -0.17 -13.68 11.22
C ASP A 290 -0.87 -13.76 9.87
N PHE A 291 -1.28 -12.61 9.41
CA PHE A 291 -2.00 -12.42 8.16
C PHE A 291 -1.26 -12.94 6.93
N ALA A 292 0.04 -12.67 6.88
CA ALA A 292 0.89 -13.12 5.78
C ALA A 292 1.10 -14.64 5.82
N GLY A 293 1.30 -15.20 7.01
CA GLY A 293 1.42 -16.65 7.20
C GLY A 293 0.15 -17.39 6.78
N ALA A 294 -1.03 -16.84 7.09
CA ALA A 294 -2.30 -17.42 6.63
C ALA A 294 -2.43 -17.37 5.11
N GLY A 295 -2.09 -16.25 4.47
CA GLY A 295 -2.07 -16.13 3.02
C GLY A 295 -1.10 -17.12 2.36
N ILE A 296 0.11 -17.27 2.92
CA ILE A 296 1.08 -18.26 2.45
C ILE A 296 0.54 -19.69 2.58
N ALA A 297 -0.16 -20.00 3.67
CA ALA A 297 -0.75 -21.32 3.86
C ALA A 297 -1.84 -21.61 2.81
N VAL A 298 -2.72 -20.64 2.53
CA VAL A 298 -3.78 -20.77 1.53
C VAL A 298 -3.20 -20.91 0.11
N ARG A 299 -2.25 -20.05 -0.27
CA ARG A 299 -1.67 -20.05 -1.64
C ARG A 299 -0.91 -21.34 -1.99
N ASN A 300 -0.45 -22.06 -0.98
CA ASN A 300 0.24 -23.35 -1.18
C ASN A 300 -0.71 -24.52 -1.41
N GLN A 301 -2.02 -24.28 -1.43
CA GLN A 301 -3.02 -25.29 -1.75
C GLN A 301 -3.57 -25.06 -3.16
N ASP A 302 -3.97 -26.13 -3.86
CA ASP A 302 -4.65 -26.00 -5.16
C ASP A 302 -6.08 -25.46 -5.00
N ARG A 303 -6.76 -25.87 -3.92
CA ARG A 303 -8.08 -25.37 -3.50
C ARG A 303 -8.18 -25.38 -2.00
N THR A 304 -8.94 -24.41 -1.48
CA THR A 304 -9.26 -24.35 -0.07
C THR A 304 -10.78 -24.24 0.14
N PHE A 305 -11.24 -24.77 1.26
CA PHE A 305 -12.64 -24.76 1.67
C PHE A 305 -12.72 -24.30 3.12
N ALA A 306 -13.54 -23.29 3.39
CA ALA A 306 -13.89 -22.91 4.76
C ALA A 306 -15.24 -23.59 5.10
N LEU A 307 -15.24 -24.46 6.10
CA LEU A 307 -16.43 -25.16 6.56
C LEU A 307 -16.96 -24.50 7.83
N PHE A 308 -18.22 -24.15 7.80
CA PHE A 308 -18.95 -23.61 8.94
C PHE A 308 -20.38 -24.18 9.00
N THR A 309 -20.96 -24.12 10.18
CA THR A 309 -22.28 -24.70 10.40
C THR A 309 -23.39 -23.68 10.13
N GLU A 310 -24.62 -24.18 9.95
CA GLU A 310 -25.80 -23.32 9.91
C GLU A 310 -25.98 -22.50 11.19
N THR A 311 -25.48 -22.99 12.31
CA THR A 311 -25.47 -22.27 13.60
C THR A 311 -24.50 -21.09 13.57
N ASP A 312 -23.32 -21.30 13.00
CA ASP A 312 -22.32 -20.23 12.84
C ASP A 312 -22.89 -19.13 11.94
N MET A 313 -23.47 -19.51 10.80
CA MET A 313 -24.05 -18.55 9.87
C MET A 313 -25.16 -17.72 10.53
N LYS A 314 -26.10 -18.34 11.24
CA LYS A 314 -27.17 -17.63 11.95
C LYS A 314 -26.63 -16.69 13.02
N ARG A 315 -25.58 -17.11 13.70
CA ARG A 315 -24.92 -16.28 14.71
C ARG A 315 -24.27 -15.05 14.08
N TRP A 316 -23.54 -15.20 12.99
CA TRP A 316 -22.89 -14.09 12.30
C TRP A 316 -23.91 -13.13 11.64
N GLU A 317 -24.99 -13.65 11.09
CA GLU A 317 -26.09 -12.83 10.56
C GLU A 317 -26.77 -11.99 11.63
N ALA A 318 -26.86 -12.49 12.87
CA ALA A 318 -27.52 -11.80 13.98
C ALA A 318 -26.58 -10.93 14.83
N GLN A 319 -25.35 -11.37 15.06
CA GLN A 319 -24.43 -10.79 16.05
C GLN A 319 -23.11 -10.33 15.44
N GLY A 320 -22.87 -10.64 14.15
CA GLY A 320 -21.59 -10.36 13.49
C GLY A 320 -20.50 -11.39 13.80
N PRO A 321 -19.32 -11.21 13.19
CA PRO A 321 -18.19 -12.11 13.37
C PRO A 321 -17.61 -12.02 14.77
N ASP A 322 -16.88 -13.06 15.15
CA ASP A 322 -16.08 -13.05 16.37
C ASP A 322 -14.76 -12.31 16.10
N GLY A 323 -14.48 -11.30 16.89
CA GLY A 323 -13.28 -10.50 16.74
C GLY A 323 -13.37 -9.46 15.62
N GLN A 324 -12.31 -8.68 15.50
CA GLN A 324 -12.20 -7.64 14.50
C GLN A 324 -11.51 -8.23 13.26
N VAL A 325 -12.27 -8.41 12.20
CA VAL A 325 -11.77 -8.82 10.88
C VAL A 325 -11.78 -7.58 10.00
N PHE A 326 -10.72 -6.78 10.07
CA PHE A 326 -10.64 -5.48 9.41
C PHE A 326 -11.83 -4.53 9.70
N SER A 327 -11.80 -3.34 9.18
CA SER A 327 -12.88 -2.35 9.26
C SER A 327 -14.20 -2.81 8.62
N PHE A 328 -14.17 -3.89 7.87
CA PHE A 328 -15.36 -4.43 7.17
C PHE A 328 -16.25 -5.28 8.06
N GLY A 329 -15.70 -6.00 9.01
CA GLY A 329 -16.46 -6.83 9.93
C GLY A 329 -16.01 -6.56 11.35
N THR A 330 -16.53 -5.50 11.97
CA THR A 330 -16.31 -5.29 13.40
C THR A 330 -17.11 -6.29 14.21
N SER A 331 -16.51 -6.79 15.30
CA SER A 331 -17.23 -7.62 16.27
C SER A 331 -18.57 -6.97 16.63
N GLY A 332 -19.65 -7.72 16.56
CA GLY A 332 -21.00 -7.23 16.82
C GLY A 332 -21.71 -6.58 15.64
N THR A 333 -21.10 -6.50 14.45
CA THR A 333 -21.78 -6.02 13.23
C THR A 333 -22.41 -7.20 12.49
N PRO A 334 -23.75 -7.28 12.36
CA PRO A 334 -24.43 -8.36 11.66
C PRO A 334 -24.00 -8.49 10.20
N LEU A 335 -23.74 -9.73 9.75
CA LEU A 335 -23.40 -10.07 8.36
C LEU A 335 -24.66 -10.48 7.58
N ALA A 336 -25.61 -9.58 7.44
CA ALA A 336 -26.96 -9.89 6.94
C ALA A 336 -26.99 -10.43 5.50
N LYS A 337 -26.00 -10.10 4.68
CA LYS A 337 -25.90 -10.52 3.27
C LYS A 337 -24.95 -11.69 3.04
N ALA A 338 -24.19 -12.13 4.04
CA ALA A 338 -23.16 -13.15 3.85
C ALA A 338 -23.70 -14.43 3.20
N ARG A 339 -24.86 -14.90 3.64
CA ARG A 339 -25.51 -16.11 3.09
C ARG A 339 -25.90 -15.95 1.62
N GLU A 340 -26.55 -14.83 1.29
CA GLU A 340 -26.99 -14.56 -0.09
C GLU A 340 -25.80 -14.50 -1.03
N ASP A 341 -24.75 -13.79 -0.63
CA ASP A 341 -23.56 -13.60 -1.41
C ASP A 341 -22.76 -14.90 -1.60
N LEU A 342 -22.63 -15.73 -0.54
CA LEU A 342 -22.00 -17.04 -0.63
C LEU A 342 -22.81 -18.01 -1.51
N MET A 343 -24.15 -17.97 -1.47
CA MET A 343 -24.99 -18.78 -2.34
C MET A 343 -24.91 -18.35 -3.81
N ASN A 344 -24.75 -17.05 -4.07
CA ASN A 344 -24.58 -16.53 -5.42
C ASN A 344 -23.20 -16.85 -6.02
N ALA A 345 -22.30 -17.39 -5.23
CA ALA A 345 -20.96 -17.83 -5.65
C ALA A 345 -20.93 -19.29 -6.14
N GLU A 346 -22.08 -19.88 -6.53
CA GLU A 346 -22.14 -21.24 -7.04
C GLU A 346 -21.21 -21.44 -8.25
N GLY A 347 -20.43 -22.53 -8.21
CA GLY A 347 -19.41 -22.82 -9.22
C GLY A 347 -18.07 -22.11 -9.02
N CYS A 348 -17.95 -21.26 -8.02
CA CYS A 348 -16.70 -20.61 -7.65
C CYS A 348 -15.91 -21.48 -6.66
N HIS A 349 -14.65 -21.18 -6.52
CA HIS A 349 -13.79 -21.79 -5.50
C HIS A 349 -13.11 -20.69 -4.67
N VAL A 350 -12.69 -21.06 -3.47
CA VAL A 350 -11.96 -20.16 -2.60
C VAL A 350 -10.49 -20.22 -2.97
N GLY A 351 -9.91 -19.07 -3.24
CA GLY A 351 -8.49 -18.86 -3.42
C GLY A 351 -7.97 -17.81 -2.46
N ASP A 352 -6.78 -17.29 -2.72
CA ASP A 352 -6.20 -16.22 -1.90
C ASP A 352 -6.26 -14.88 -2.63
N GLY A 353 -6.63 -13.84 -1.93
CA GLY A 353 -6.66 -12.48 -2.43
C GLY A 353 -5.47 -11.67 -1.97
N TYR A 354 -5.10 -10.67 -2.74
CA TYR A 354 -4.10 -9.68 -2.35
C TYR A 354 -4.50 -8.28 -2.82
N TYR A 355 -4.17 -7.29 -1.99
CA TYR A 355 -4.54 -5.91 -2.28
C TYR A 355 -3.55 -5.22 -3.21
N THR A 356 -2.24 -5.41 -2.97
CA THR A 356 -1.20 -4.71 -3.70
C THR A 356 0.12 -5.48 -3.65
N THR A 357 1.10 -5.05 -4.44
CA THR A 357 2.50 -5.49 -4.33
C THR A 357 3.22 -4.72 -3.23
N CYS A 358 4.10 -5.40 -2.51
CA CYS A 358 4.91 -4.87 -1.42
C CYS A 358 6.39 -4.75 -1.78
N GLY A 359 6.83 -5.42 -2.83
CA GLY A 359 8.16 -5.30 -3.42
C GLY A 359 8.12 -4.48 -4.70
N GLY A 360 9.24 -3.89 -5.09
CA GLY A 360 9.30 -3.04 -6.28
C GLY A 360 10.72 -2.53 -6.57
N ILE A 361 10.82 -1.32 -7.02
CA ILE A 361 12.06 -0.63 -7.38
C ILE A 361 12.90 -0.40 -6.13
N LYS A 362 14.20 -0.66 -6.20
CA LYS A 362 15.12 -0.42 -5.09
C LYS A 362 15.32 1.06 -4.86
N VAL A 363 15.06 1.51 -3.63
CA VAL A 363 15.23 2.90 -3.22
C VAL A 363 16.05 3.02 -1.93
N ASN A 364 16.63 4.20 -1.68
CA ASN A 364 17.23 4.52 -0.40
C ASN A 364 16.22 5.20 0.54
N GLU A 365 16.68 5.61 1.74
CA GLU A 365 15.86 6.28 2.76
C GLU A 365 15.28 7.64 2.35
N LYS A 366 15.74 8.19 1.22
CA LYS A 366 15.24 9.43 0.61
C LYS A 366 14.33 9.18 -0.58
N THR A 367 13.98 7.91 -0.83
CA THR A 367 13.19 7.43 -1.98
C THR A 367 13.84 7.62 -3.36
N GLN A 368 15.15 7.93 -3.39
CA GLN A 368 15.91 7.96 -4.63
C GLN A 368 16.10 6.54 -5.16
N ILE A 369 15.88 6.34 -6.46
CA ILE A 369 16.06 5.05 -7.12
C ILE A 369 17.54 4.71 -7.23
N LEU A 370 17.87 3.45 -6.96
CA LEU A 370 19.22 2.92 -7.02
C LEU A 370 19.41 1.99 -8.23
N ASP A 371 20.61 1.99 -8.81
CA ASP A 371 21.03 1.02 -9.81
C ASP A 371 21.52 -0.30 -9.19
N GLU A 372 21.99 -1.23 -10.02
CA GLU A 372 22.48 -2.55 -9.58
C GLU A 372 23.77 -2.46 -8.72
N GLU A 373 24.56 -1.40 -8.88
CA GLU A 373 25.74 -1.09 -8.08
C GLU A 373 25.40 -0.35 -6.78
N GLY A 374 24.10 -0.03 -6.55
CA GLY A 374 23.62 0.71 -5.40
C GLY A 374 23.87 2.20 -5.47
N GLN A 375 24.18 2.75 -6.66
CA GLN A 375 24.34 4.17 -6.87
C GLN A 375 22.98 4.82 -7.17
N VAL A 376 22.82 6.08 -6.79
CA VAL A 376 21.60 6.84 -7.08
C VAL A 376 21.52 7.13 -8.58
N ILE A 377 20.37 6.83 -9.19
CA ILE A 377 20.02 7.34 -10.50
C ILE A 377 19.56 8.80 -10.30
N PRO A 378 20.30 9.79 -10.77
CA PRO A 378 20.03 11.19 -10.46
C PRO A 378 18.64 11.65 -10.91
N ASP A 379 17.99 12.45 -10.06
CA ASP A 379 16.72 13.10 -10.34
C ASP A 379 15.53 12.14 -10.52
N LEU A 380 15.66 10.87 -10.08
CA LEU A 380 14.64 9.83 -10.19
C LEU A 380 14.27 9.25 -8.81
N TYR A 381 12.97 9.24 -8.51
CA TYR A 381 12.40 8.82 -7.24
C TYR A 381 11.27 7.81 -7.48
N ALA A 382 11.02 6.95 -6.49
CA ALA A 382 9.84 6.09 -6.45
C ALA A 382 9.24 6.04 -5.04
N GLY A 383 7.92 5.84 -4.97
CA GLY A 383 7.22 5.76 -3.69
C GLY A 383 6.00 4.84 -3.72
N GLY A 384 5.40 4.64 -2.57
CA GLY A 384 4.23 3.77 -2.42
C GLY A 384 4.53 2.32 -2.80
N SER A 385 3.59 1.68 -3.52
CA SER A 385 3.74 0.29 -3.97
C SER A 385 4.80 0.09 -5.05
N ASP A 386 5.29 1.16 -5.66
CA ASP A 386 6.36 1.10 -6.67
C ASP A 386 7.74 0.94 -6.01
N ALA A 387 7.91 1.50 -4.81
CA ALA A 387 9.16 1.41 -4.05
C ALA A 387 9.21 0.14 -3.20
N GLY A 388 10.22 -0.68 -3.42
CA GLY A 388 10.53 -1.84 -2.61
C GLY A 388 11.48 -1.54 -1.46
N GLY A 389 11.70 -2.54 -0.59
CA GLY A 389 12.65 -2.46 0.53
C GLY A 389 12.04 -2.08 1.88
N LEU A 390 10.74 -1.74 1.94
CA LEU A 390 10.02 -1.54 3.19
C LEU A 390 9.46 -2.86 3.76
N TYR A 391 9.05 -3.78 2.88
CA TYR A 391 8.55 -5.10 3.23
C TYR A 391 9.50 -6.15 2.67
N GLY A 392 9.84 -7.15 3.44
CA GLY A 392 10.66 -8.26 2.98
C GLY A 392 9.81 -9.29 2.25
N ASP A 393 9.36 -10.27 2.98
CA ASP A 393 8.57 -11.41 2.50
C ASP A 393 7.08 -11.33 2.88
N SER A 394 6.66 -10.29 3.60
CA SER A 394 5.31 -10.21 4.16
C SER A 394 4.89 -8.77 4.46
N TYR A 395 3.59 -8.58 4.70
CA TYR A 395 3.00 -7.33 5.18
C TYR A 395 2.53 -7.46 6.62
N ASP A 396 2.98 -6.56 7.49
CA ASP A 396 2.64 -6.56 8.91
C ASP A 396 1.35 -5.80 9.19
N VAL A 397 0.24 -6.51 9.19
CA VAL A 397 -1.06 -5.91 9.46
C VAL A 397 -1.32 -5.68 10.96
N LYS A 398 -0.64 -6.42 11.84
CA LYS A 398 -0.88 -6.38 13.28
C LYS A 398 -0.12 -5.26 13.99
N PHE A 399 1.14 -5.08 13.63
CA PHE A 399 2.06 -4.15 14.31
C PHE A 399 2.28 -2.84 13.56
N ALA A 400 1.91 -2.80 12.26
CA ALA A 400 1.93 -1.62 11.42
C ALA A 400 0.74 -1.58 10.45
N PRO A 401 -0.52 -1.67 10.94
CA PRO A 401 -1.71 -1.66 10.11
C PRO A 401 -1.79 -0.35 9.31
N GLY A 402 -2.06 -0.45 8.01
CA GLY A 402 -2.09 0.73 7.12
C GLY A 402 -0.74 1.32 6.78
N SER A 403 0.37 0.59 7.05
CA SER A 403 1.72 1.07 6.71
C SER A 403 1.91 1.30 5.22
N GLN A 404 1.25 0.54 4.34
CA GLN A 404 1.31 0.75 2.90
C GLN A 404 0.69 2.10 2.48
N ALA A 405 -0.46 2.46 3.06
CA ALA A 405 -1.08 3.76 2.81
C ALA A 405 -0.24 4.91 3.37
N GLY A 406 0.25 4.75 4.59
CA GLY A 406 1.17 5.71 5.21
C GLY A 406 2.46 5.89 4.42
N TRP A 407 3.04 4.79 3.92
CA TRP A 407 4.22 4.84 3.06
C TRP A 407 3.95 5.55 1.73
N ALA A 408 2.79 5.33 1.12
CA ALA A 408 2.43 6.03 -0.11
C ALA A 408 2.46 7.55 0.06
N VAL A 409 1.89 8.07 1.13
CA VAL A 409 1.91 9.51 1.43
C VAL A 409 3.31 9.98 1.82
N ASN A 410 3.94 9.29 2.75
CA ASN A 410 5.24 9.68 3.29
C ASN A 410 6.33 9.71 2.21
N SER A 411 6.41 8.67 1.37
CA SER A 411 7.40 8.57 0.30
C SER A 411 7.25 9.67 -0.75
N GLY A 412 6.01 10.07 -1.05
CA GLY A 412 5.75 11.23 -1.92
C GLY A 412 6.31 12.53 -1.35
N CYS A 413 6.09 12.77 -0.05
CA CYS A 413 6.65 13.94 0.65
C CYS A 413 8.18 13.90 0.73
N LEU A 414 8.76 12.73 1.05
CA LEU A 414 10.21 12.53 1.12
C LEU A 414 10.90 12.83 -0.21
N ALA A 415 10.36 12.31 -1.33
CA ALA A 415 10.89 12.55 -2.66
C ALA A 415 11.02 14.06 -2.95
N VAL A 416 10.01 14.84 -2.61
CA VAL A 416 10.01 16.29 -2.89
C VAL A 416 10.94 17.05 -1.95
N LYS A 417 10.98 16.68 -0.66
CA LYS A 417 11.91 17.28 0.31
C LYS A 417 13.35 17.11 -0.13
N ASP A 418 13.75 15.89 -0.53
CA ASP A 418 15.10 15.63 -1.02
C ASP A 418 15.36 16.32 -2.37
N ALA A 419 14.45 16.22 -3.32
CA ALA A 419 14.58 16.83 -4.65
C ALA A 419 14.78 18.34 -4.60
N LYS A 420 14.21 19.04 -3.62
CA LYS A 420 14.44 20.49 -3.44
C LYS A 420 15.88 20.81 -3.04
N GLU A 421 16.51 19.93 -2.27
CA GLU A 421 17.89 20.15 -1.76
C GLU A 421 18.95 19.66 -2.76
N TYR A 422 18.70 18.54 -3.42
CA TYR A 422 19.64 17.85 -4.31
C TYR A 422 20.12 18.71 -5.51
N PRO A 423 19.26 19.37 -6.30
CA PRO A 423 19.70 20.18 -7.44
C PRO A 423 20.57 21.39 -7.08
N ARG A 424 20.46 21.89 -5.86
CA ARG A 424 21.29 23.02 -5.41
C ARG A 424 22.76 22.62 -5.24
N GLN A 425 23.02 21.40 -4.81
CA GLN A 425 24.38 20.88 -4.66
C GLN A 425 25.06 20.65 -6.03
N VAL A 426 24.30 20.14 -7.00
CA VAL A 426 24.80 19.92 -8.38
C VAL A 426 25.04 21.23 -9.11
N ALA A 427 24.19 22.23 -8.93
CA ALA A 427 24.39 23.57 -9.54
C ALA A 427 25.64 24.29 -9.03
N TYR A 428 26.01 24.10 -7.76
CA TYR A 428 27.22 24.67 -7.20
C TYR A 428 28.49 23.98 -7.70
N SER A 429 28.46 22.68 -7.98
CA SER A 429 29.62 21.96 -8.53
C SER A 429 29.83 22.23 -10.03
N ALA A 430 28.77 22.51 -10.78
CA ALA A 430 28.84 22.86 -12.21
C ALA A 430 29.36 24.32 -12.46
N GLY A 431 29.33 25.17 -11.46
CA GLY A 431 29.81 26.56 -11.52
C GLY A 431 31.33 26.76 -11.33
N GLN A 432 32.05 25.73 -10.93
CA GLN A 432 33.49 25.77 -10.86
C GLN A 432 34.09 25.51 -12.26
N ARG A 433 34.30 26.57 -13.05
CA ARG A 433 35.22 26.50 -14.20
C ARG A 433 36.60 26.14 -13.65
N LEU A 434 37.08 25.00 -14.04
CA LEU A 434 38.49 24.66 -13.89
C LEU A 434 39.33 25.67 -14.69
N PRO A 435 40.50 26.06 -14.18
CA PRO A 435 41.33 27.08 -14.73
C PRO A 435 41.94 26.77 -16.09
#